data_40c3c6ae8ed3b554a5368678cb76b669
#
_entry.id   40c3c6ae8ed3b554a5368678cb76b669
#
_cell.length_a   1.000
_cell.length_b   1.000
_cell.length_c   1.000
_cell.angle_alpha   90.00
_cell.angle_beta   90.00
_cell.angle_gamma   90.00
#
_symmetry.space_group_name_H-M   'P 1'
#
loop_
_entity.id
_entity.type
_entity.pdbx_description
1 polymer ?
#
loop_
_entity_poly.entity_id
_entity_poly.type
_entity_poly.pdbx_seq_one_letter_code
_entity_poly.pdbx_strand_id
1 'polypeptide(L)'
;MGSEMCIRDSMYNNPVQRGFFPDPSVVRVGDDYYMANSTFQYFPAIAISHSKDMIHWHVIGHAITDSEELDLRDIKDSHGIWAPDINYVDGKFIIMATLRLNGDGKRDNNVLRRQLVITSDKPQGPYSKPAWLEVDNIDPSLFVDDDGKKYLLISPGINLLPLSDDCTKVTGESVCVWPGTGERCPEGPHIFKKGEYYYAMLAEGGTGYGHGINVARSKNLYGPYEESPYNPVLRQFNPDAPIQRTGHGNIIETQDGSWWCYYLCGRPNQGNYTTIGRETALDPVTWLSDGWFVINDRKGPSLTQKVPELPECTFEKWTRDDFDDDTLNLNWEFVRNPVKGNYSLTERKGYLRLWTMDGTLNEIRAKNTLVRREQELSYTAHTKVDFYPEKDGEQAGLTCYYSTATYARLSLCYENGRKLQLVINRNHGEELISQVDNIKEQSIYLKVVVDKLTRSFFYSYDGEQWEPAGVLENCIYLCDEGVPDDRKRHTGTLVGIYANNGGCGSRIPADFDYFEYED
;
A
#
# COMPACT_ATOMS: atom_id res chain seq x y z
N MET A 1 1.90 15.22 48.01
CA MET A 1 1.18 15.85 46.92
C MET A 1 1.31 14.91 45.75
N GLY A 2 0.29 14.06 45.58
CA GLY A 2 0.22 13.15 44.42
C GLY A 2 -0.15 13.96 43.19
N SER A 3 0.63 13.85 42.11
CA SER A 3 0.21 14.29 40.80
C SER A 3 -0.93 13.39 40.36
N GLU A 4 -2.15 13.90 40.37
CA GLU A 4 -3.24 13.31 39.58
C GLU A 4 -2.78 13.39 38.12
N MET A 5 -2.37 12.25 37.59
CA MET A 5 -2.22 12.07 36.16
C MET A 5 -3.64 12.20 35.60
N CYS A 6 -3.96 13.33 34.99
CA CYS A 6 -5.16 13.49 34.18
C CYS A 6 -5.11 12.42 33.09
N ILE A 7 -5.84 11.32 33.29
CA ILE A 7 -6.19 10.40 32.21
C ILE A 7 -7.13 11.19 31.30
N ARG A 8 -6.58 11.87 30.30
CA ARG A 8 -7.35 12.30 29.16
C ARG A 8 -7.85 11.02 28.50
N ASP A 9 -9.16 10.80 28.46
CA ASP A 9 -9.77 9.85 27.53
C ASP A 9 -9.48 10.32 26.09
N SER A 10 -8.24 10.12 25.66
CA SER A 10 -7.82 10.48 24.31
C SER A 10 -8.37 9.44 23.34
N MET A 11 -8.95 9.92 22.26
CA MET A 11 -9.51 9.11 21.19
C MET A 11 -8.63 9.22 19.95
N TYR A 12 -8.56 8.15 19.16
CA TYR A 12 -7.98 8.20 17.82
C TYR A 12 -9.05 7.92 16.76
N ASN A 13 -8.75 8.28 15.53
CA ASN A 13 -9.62 8.02 14.38
C ASN A 13 -8.99 6.99 13.45
N ASN A 14 -9.77 5.98 13.06
CA ASN A 14 -9.40 5.06 12.00
C ASN A 14 -9.58 5.71 10.60
N PRO A 15 -8.74 5.35 9.63
CA PRO A 15 -7.59 4.45 9.70
C PRO A 15 -6.41 5.07 10.47
N VAL A 16 -5.62 4.23 11.16
CA VAL A 16 -4.39 4.66 11.87
C VAL A 16 -3.22 4.85 10.91
N GLN A 17 -3.22 4.17 9.77
CA GLN A 17 -2.27 4.43 8.68
C GLN A 17 -3.05 4.72 7.41
N ARG A 18 -3.08 6.01 7.06
CA ARG A 18 -3.84 6.55 5.94
C ARG A 18 -3.06 6.47 4.64
N GLY A 19 -3.80 6.32 3.54
CA GLY A 19 -3.25 6.08 2.23
C GLY A 19 -3.23 4.60 1.89
N PHE A 20 -2.79 4.28 0.68
CA PHE A 20 -2.72 2.90 0.21
C PHE A 20 -1.66 2.08 0.98
N PHE A 21 -2.02 1.62 2.19
CA PHE A 21 -1.28 0.71 3.05
C PHE A 21 -2.13 -0.51 3.40
N PRO A 22 -2.34 -1.43 2.44
CA PRO A 22 -3.16 -2.61 2.63
C PRO A 22 -2.40 -3.75 3.29
N ASP A 23 -3.16 -4.78 3.68
CA ASP A 23 -2.65 -6.09 4.11
C ASP A 23 -1.61 -5.95 5.25
N PRO A 24 -2.00 -5.32 6.40
CA PRO A 24 -1.06 -5.03 7.48
C PRO A 24 -0.61 -6.30 8.19
N SER A 25 0.70 -6.48 8.36
CA SER A 25 1.29 -7.41 9.32
C SER A 25 2.14 -6.63 10.30
N VAL A 26 1.98 -6.87 11.59
CA VAL A 26 2.62 -6.10 12.67
C VAL A 26 3.34 -7.02 13.63
N VAL A 27 4.58 -6.65 13.99
CA VAL A 27 5.36 -7.31 15.02
C VAL A 27 5.77 -6.31 16.09
N ARG A 28 5.73 -6.77 17.38
CA ARG A 28 6.25 -6.00 18.51
C ARG A 28 7.64 -6.50 18.91
N VAL A 29 8.56 -5.57 19.08
CA VAL A 29 9.92 -5.86 19.59
C VAL A 29 10.21 -4.91 20.74
N GLY A 30 10.13 -5.41 21.97
CA GLY A 30 10.18 -4.56 23.17
C GLY A 30 8.98 -3.61 23.23
N ASP A 31 9.25 -2.30 23.21
CA ASP A 31 8.24 -1.24 23.23
C ASP A 31 7.99 -0.64 21.84
N ASP A 32 8.55 -1.21 20.80
CA ASP A 32 8.45 -0.74 19.43
C ASP A 32 7.56 -1.68 18.59
N TYR A 33 6.80 -1.10 17.68
CA TYR A 33 5.92 -1.80 16.75
C TYR A 33 6.38 -1.54 15.32
N TYR A 34 6.45 -2.59 14.52
CA TYR A 34 6.86 -2.52 13.11
C TYR A 34 5.78 -3.15 12.24
N MET A 35 5.41 -2.45 11.17
CA MET A 35 4.37 -2.88 10.25
C MET A 35 4.94 -3.01 8.84
N ALA A 36 4.59 -4.10 8.16
CA ALA A 36 4.84 -4.30 6.74
C ALA A 36 3.52 -4.23 5.97
N ASN A 37 3.55 -3.58 4.79
CA ASN A 37 2.38 -3.46 3.91
C ASN A 37 2.73 -3.82 2.46
N SER A 38 1.72 -4.28 1.73
CA SER A 38 1.82 -4.55 0.29
C SER A 38 2.13 -3.29 -0.51
N THR A 39 2.97 -3.43 -1.53
CA THR A 39 3.31 -2.34 -2.46
C THR A 39 2.91 -2.63 -3.91
N PHE A 40 2.45 -3.82 -4.21
CA PHE A 40 2.02 -4.21 -5.56
C PHE A 40 3.12 -3.95 -6.60
N GLN A 41 2.82 -3.23 -7.67
CA GLN A 41 3.77 -2.86 -8.72
C GLN A 41 4.68 -1.68 -8.37
N TYR A 42 4.50 -1.06 -7.20
CA TYR A 42 5.28 0.11 -6.80
C TYR A 42 6.63 -0.28 -6.19
N PHE A 43 7.64 0.55 -6.43
CA PHE A 43 9.03 0.32 -5.98
C PHE A 43 9.60 1.60 -5.33
N PRO A 44 10.32 1.49 -4.18
CA PRO A 44 10.81 0.30 -3.50
C PRO A 44 9.68 -0.57 -2.92
N ALA A 45 9.94 -1.87 -2.71
CA ALA A 45 8.91 -2.83 -2.35
C ALA A 45 8.91 -3.18 -0.85
N ILE A 46 7.69 -3.46 -0.34
CA ILE A 46 7.37 -3.76 1.05
C ILE A 46 7.70 -2.57 1.95
N ALA A 47 6.76 -1.65 2.09
CA ALA A 47 6.92 -0.52 3.01
C ALA A 47 6.98 -1.02 4.45
N ILE A 48 7.96 -0.53 5.22
CA ILE A 48 8.14 -0.81 6.64
C ILE A 48 7.87 0.48 7.41
N SER A 49 6.90 0.41 8.31
CA SER A 49 6.53 1.53 9.18
C SER A 49 6.84 1.20 10.64
N HIS A 50 7.05 2.23 11.45
CA HIS A 50 7.33 2.15 12.87
C HIS A 50 6.35 2.98 13.68
N SER A 51 6.01 2.49 14.86
CA SER A 51 5.22 3.18 15.89
C SER A 51 5.65 2.77 17.29
N LYS A 52 5.37 3.63 18.29
CA LYS A 52 5.47 3.28 19.72
C LYS A 52 4.11 3.23 20.41
N ASP A 53 3.11 3.85 19.82
CA ASP A 53 1.76 3.98 20.39
C ASP A 53 0.68 3.25 19.59
N MET A 54 1.06 2.58 18.51
CA MET A 54 0.19 1.80 17.63
C MET A 54 -0.77 2.61 16.74
N ILE A 55 -0.85 3.92 16.92
CA ILE A 55 -1.77 4.80 16.19
C ILE A 55 -1.07 5.84 15.32
N HIS A 56 0.15 6.23 15.68
CA HIS A 56 0.98 7.13 14.88
C HIS A 56 2.09 6.32 14.21
N TRP A 57 2.04 6.25 12.88
CA TRP A 57 2.95 5.46 12.06
C TRP A 57 3.76 6.33 11.10
N HIS A 58 5.03 6.00 10.93
CA HIS A 58 5.88 6.62 9.90
C HIS A 58 6.69 5.55 9.18
N VAL A 59 6.89 5.74 7.88
CA VAL A 59 7.72 4.85 7.05
C VAL A 59 9.19 5.04 7.43
N ILE A 60 9.86 3.94 7.79
CA ILE A 60 11.28 3.92 8.17
C ILE A 60 12.17 3.29 7.10
N GLY A 61 11.57 2.71 6.06
CA GLY A 61 12.29 2.06 4.98
C GLY A 61 11.39 1.17 4.14
N HIS A 62 12.03 0.48 3.20
CA HIS A 62 11.42 -0.57 2.40
C HIS A 62 12.32 -1.80 2.46
N ALA A 63 11.73 -2.98 2.46
CA ALA A 63 12.49 -4.20 2.62
C ALA A 63 13.31 -4.56 1.36
N ILE A 64 12.86 -4.19 0.16
CA ILE A 64 13.58 -4.42 -1.09
C ILE A 64 13.77 -3.09 -1.81
N THR A 65 15.02 -2.63 -1.89
CA THR A 65 15.42 -1.34 -2.48
C THR A 65 16.33 -1.48 -3.69
N ASP A 66 16.83 -2.69 -3.97
CA ASP A 66 17.66 -2.97 -5.15
C ASP A 66 16.82 -3.59 -6.27
N SER A 67 16.75 -2.89 -7.40
CA SER A 67 16.05 -3.36 -8.61
C SER A 67 16.61 -4.66 -9.20
N GLU A 68 17.85 -5.03 -8.87
CA GLU A 68 18.45 -6.30 -9.31
C GLU A 68 17.94 -7.51 -8.48
N GLU A 69 17.35 -7.24 -7.31
CA GLU A 69 16.79 -8.29 -6.44
C GLU A 69 15.31 -8.56 -6.71
N LEU A 70 14.60 -7.59 -7.27
CA LEU A 70 13.18 -7.69 -7.59
C LEU A 70 12.86 -6.95 -8.89
N ASP A 71 12.61 -7.69 -9.95
CA ASP A 71 12.26 -7.12 -11.26
C ASP A 71 10.73 -6.95 -11.40
N LEU A 72 10.28 -5.70 -11.32
CA LEU A 72 8.91 -5.29 -11.55
C LEU A 72 8.73 -4.48 -12.85
N ARG A 73 9.76 -4.38 -13.72
CA ARG A 73 9.77 -3.46 -14.88
C ARG A 73 8.60 -3.65 -15.84
N ASP A 74 8.19 -4.88 -16.05
CA ASP A 74 7.10 -5.24 -16.96
C ASP A 74 5.91 -5.88 -16.23
N ILE A 75 5.84 -5.71 -14.92
CA ILE A 75 4.75 -6.27 -14.10
C ILE A 75 3.43 -5.55 -14.43
N LYS A 76 2.34 -6.29 -14.58
CA LYS A 76 1.01 -5.73 -14.80
C LYS A 76 0.55 -4.94 -13.58
N ASP A 77 -0.35 -3.99 -13.80
CA ASP A 77 -1.02 -3.31 -12.70
C ASP A 77 -1.71 -4.33 -11.79
N SER A 78 -1.72 -4.08 -10.50
CA SER A 78 -2.22 -4.99 -9.47
C SER A 78 -1.37 -6.24 -9.21
N HIS A 79 -0.33 -6.50 -9.97
CA HIS A 79 0.65 -7.56 -9.71
C HIS A 79 1.83 -7.03 -8.88
N GLY A 80 2.87 -7.83 -8.68
CA GLY A 80 4.03 -7.49 -7.86
C GLY A 80 3.91 -8.04 -6.45
N ILE A 81 4.20 -7.25 -5.43
CA ILE A 81 4.31 -7.71 -4.05
C ILE A 81 2.98 -7.58 -3.31
N TRP A 82 2.47 -8.72 -2.85
CA TRP A 82 1.23 -8.85 -2.09
C TRP A 82 1.50 -9.37 -0.68
N ALA A 83 0.69 -8.92 0.27
CA ALA A 83 0.53 -9.40 1.64
C ALA A 83 1.84 -9.87 2.31
N PRO A 84 2.72 -8.94 2.67
CA PRO A 84 3.89 -9.28 3.47
C PRO A 84 3.48 -9.65 4.89
N ASP A 85 4.19 -10.62 5.47
CA ASP A 85 4.10 -10.98 6.88
C ASP A 85 5.45 -10.72 7.54
N ILE A 86 5.49 -9.86 8.57
CA ILE A 86 6.70 -9.49 9.30
C ILE A 86 6.73 -10.16 10.67
N ASN A 87 7.82 -10.84 10.98
CA ASN A 87 8.06 -11.51 12.25
C ASN A 87 9.43 -11.14 12.82
N TYR A 88 9.59 -11.30 14.13
CA TYR A 88 10.87 -11.18 14.82
C TYR A 88 11.17 -12.47 15.57
N VAL A 89 12.13 -13.24 15.06
CA VAL A 89 12.45 -14.58 15.55
C VAL A 89 13.95 -14.71 15.68
N ASP A 90 14.43 -15.22 16.81
CA ASP A 90 15.86 -15.46 17.08
C ASP A 90 16.74 -14.22 16.85
N GLY A 91 16.21 -13.03 17.19
CA GLY A 91 16.94 -11.75 17.04
C GLY A 91 16.95 -11.17 15.63
N LYS A 92 16.15 -11.71 14.71
CA LYS A 92 16.06 -11.25 13.31
C LYS A 92 14.64 -10.93 12.90
N PHE A 93 14.50 -9.91 12.08
CA PHE A 93 13.29 -9.68 11.32
C PHE A 93 13.26 -10.65 10.14
N ILE A 94 12.13 -11.33 9.97
CA ILE A 94 11.85 -12.24 8.85
C ILE A 94 10.60 -11.71 8.18
N ILE A 95 10.68 -11.46 6.88
CA ILE A 95 9.51 -11.08 6.07
C ILE A 95 9.26 -12.16 5.03
N MET A 96 8.00 -12.60 4.94
CA MET A 96 7.48 -13.40 3.84
C MET A 96 6.52 -12.54 3.02
N ALA A 97 6.48 -12.72 1.71
CA ALA A 97 5.52 -12.03 0.85
C ALA A 97 5.28 -12.82 -0.43
N THR A 98 4.14 -12.60 -1.07
CA THR A 98 3.84 -13.14 -2.39
C THR A 98 4.36 -12.22 -3.48
N LEU A 99 5.14 -12.74 -4.43
CA LEU A 99 5.35 -12.11 -5.73
C LEU A 99 4.34 -12.64 -6.73
N ARG A 100 3.38 -11.82 -7.13
CA ARG A 100 2.43 -12.11 -8.20
C ARG A 100 3.05 -11.76 -9.55
N LEU A 101 3.35 -12.78 -10.34
CA LEU A 101 3.94 -12.66 -11.67
C LEU A 101 2.86 -12.44 -12.75
N ASN A 102 3.29 -12.04 -13.94
CA ASN A 102 2.41 -12.02 -15.11
C ASN A 102 2.05 -13.45 -15.54
N GLY A 103 0.88 -13.60 -16.15
CA GLY A 103 0.38 -14.87 -16.64
C GLY A 103 -1.12 -15.02 -16.42
N ASP A 104 -1.70 -16.05 -17.01
CA ASP A 104 -3.13 -16.34 -16.95
C ASP A 104 -3.47 -17.65 -16.19
N GLY A 105 -2.46 -18.31 -15.63
CA GLY A 105 -2.62 -19.55 -14.87
C GLY A 105 -3.01 -20.77 -15.69
N LYS A 106 -3.06 -20.67 -17.02
CA LYS A 106 -3.61 -21.70 -17.91
C LYS A 106 -2.56 -22.61 -18.56
N ARG A 107 -1.27 -22.39 -18.27
CA ARG A 107 -0.21 -23.20 -18.86
C ARG A 107 0.48 -24.06 -17.83
N ASP A 108 0.66 -25.34 -18.16
CA ASP A 108 1.46 -26.29 -17.39
C ASP A 108 2.85 -25.69 -17.08
N ASN A 109 3.23 -25.72 -15.80
CA ASN A 109 4.48 -25.19 -15.24
C ASN A 109 4.62 -23.66 -15.13
N ASN A 110 3.58 -22.85 -15.32
CA ASN A 110 3.64 -21.42 -14.99
C ASN A 110 3.26 -21.18 -13.54
N VAL A 111 4.25 -21.11 -12.67
CA VAL A 111 4.09 -20.56 -11.32
C VAL A 111 3.72 -19.10 -11.48
N LEU A 112 2.48 -18.75 -11.12
CA LEU A 112 2.00 -17.37 -11.19
C LEU A 112 2.37 -16.56 -9.97
N ARG A 113 2.61 -17.25 -8.87
CA ARG A 113 2.89 -16.68 -7.56
C ARG A 113 4.03 -17.46 -6.92
N ARG A 114 4.98 -16.74 -6.38
CA ARG A 114 6.09 -17.31 -5.62
C ARG A 114 6.13 -16.63 -4.26
N GLN A 115 6.54 -17.35 -3.25
CA GLN A 115 6.73 -16.75 -1.94
C GLN A 115 8.20 -16.38 -1.78
N LEU A 116 8.48 -15.15 -1.35
CA LEU A 116 9.82 -14.73 -0.97
C LEU A 116 9.99 -14.81 0.54
N VAL A 117 11.23 -15.02 0.97
CA VAL A 117 11.66 -14.90 2.36
C VAL A 117 12.91 -14.02 2.38
N ILE A 118 12.89 -12.97 3.18
CA ILE A 118 14.02 -12.05 3.41
C ILE A 118 14.23 -11.83 4.89
N THR A 119 15.45 -11.59 5.31
CA THR A 119 15.80 -11.40 6.72
C THR A 119 16.70 -10.19 6.95
N SER A 120 16.60 -9.58 8.13
CA SER A 120 17.46 -8.48 8.55
C SER A 120 17.66 -8.47 10.06
N ASP A 121 18.79 -7.92 10.51
CA ASP A 121 19.05 -7.65 11.93
C ASP A 121 18.36 -6.34 12.40
N LYS A 122 17.85 -5.52 11.45
CA LYS A 122 17.23 -4.22 11.71
C LYS A 122 15.89 -4.12 10.98
N PRO A 123 14.88 -3.47 11.57
CA PRO A 123 13.55 -3.36 10.94
C PRO A 123 13.58 -2.64 9.60
N GLN A 124 14.39 -1.58 9.47
CA GLN A 124 14.53 -0.82 8.23
C GLN A 124 15.48 -1.46 7.19
N GLY A 125 16.10 -2.58 7.53
CA GLY A 125 17.08 -3.25 6.67
C GLY A 125 18.55 -2.83 6.90
N PRO A 126 19.46 -3.14 5.97
CA PRO A 126 19.18 -3.85 4.73
C PRO A 126 18.71 -5.30 4.96
N TYR A 127 17.80 -5.74 4.13
CA TYR A 127 17.35 -7.14 4.12
C TYR A 127 18.24 -7.98 3.22
N SER A 128 18.24 -9.29 3.46
CA SER A 128 18.92 -10.27 2.61
C SER A 128 18.30 -10.31 1.20
N LYS A 129 19.05 -10.87 0.25
CA LYS A 129 18.45 -11.24 -1.04
C LYS A 129 17.28 -12.21 -0.84
N PRO A 130 16.22 -12.13 -1.67
CA PRO A 130 15.09 -13.03 -1.56
C PRO A 130 15.46 -14.50 -1.74
N ALA A 131 15.14 -15.33 -0.77
CA ALA A 131 15.02 -16.77 -0.95
C ALA A 131 13.60 -17.07 -1.47
N TRP A 132 13.52 -17.90 -2.50
CA TRP A 132 12.25 -18.18 -3.17
C TRP A 132 11.70 -19.55 -2.78
N LEU A 133 10.48 -19.57 -2.26
CA LEU A 133 9.71 -20.78 -2.06
C LEU A 133 8.78 -20.97 -3.26
N GLU A 134 8.93 -22.08 -3.97
CA GLU A 134 8.11 -22.42 -5.14
C GLU A 134 6.75 -23.01 -4.69
N VAL A 135 6.02 -22.22 -3.91
CA VAL A 135 4.68 -22.51 -3.42
C VAL A 135 3.72 -21.54 -4.10
N ASP A 136 2.82 -22.08 -4.94
CA ASP A 136 1.76 -21.26 -5.53
C ASP A 136 0.69 -20.95 -4.49
N ASN A 137 0.03 -19.85 -4.58
CA ASN A 137 -1.01 -19.22 -3.77
C ASN A 137 -0.56 -17.87 -3.19
N ILE A 138 -1.33 -17.32 -2.25
CA ILE A 138 -1.14 -15.95 -1.74
C ILE A 138 -1.12 -15.93 -0.21
N ASP A 139 -0.67 -14.80 0.31
CA ASP A 139 -0.72 -14.41 1.71
C ASP A 139 0.06 -15.39 2.60
N PRO A 140 1.39 -15.50 2.40
CA PRO A 140 2.24 -16.30 3.25
C PRO A 140 2.33 -15.67 4.62
N SER A 141 2.25 -16.46 5.69
CA SER A 141 2.63 -16.02 7.03
C SER A 141 3.48 -17.07 7.73
N LEU A 142 4.32 -16.61 8.68
CA LEU A 142 5.20 -17.46 9.46
C LEU A 142 4.53 -17.81 10.80
N PHE A 143 4.45 -19.09 11.09
CA PHE A 143 4.14 -19.57 12.42
C PHE A 143 5.34 -20.32 13.03
N VAL A 144 5.69 -19.99 14.25
CA VAL A 144 6.74 -20.68 15.03
C VAL A 144 6.07 -21.31 16.26
N ASP A 145 6.15 -22.65 16.36
CA ASP A 145 5.58 -23.38 17.49
C ASP A 145 6.53 -23.37 18.71
N ASP A 146 6.02 -23.75 19.88
CA ASP A 146 6.77 -23.77 21.15
C ASP A 146 8.01 -24.68 21.11
N ASP A 147 8.05 -25.68 20.24
CA ASP A 147 9.20 -26.55 20.02
C ASP A 147 10.25 -25.96 19.06
N GLY A 148 10.03 -24.72 18.60
CA GLY A 148 10.91 -24.00 17.66
C GLY A 148 10.72 -24.36 16.19
N LYS A 149 9.84 -25.29 15.87
CA LYS A 149 9.54 -25.61 14.47
C LYS A 149 8.81 -24.46 13.79
N LYS A 150 9.18 -24.23 12.54
CA LYS A 150 8.70 -23.14 11.72
C LYS A 150 7.81 -23.67 10.60
N TYR A 151 6.75 -22.93 10.32
CA TYR A 151 5.75 -23.30 9.34
C TYR A 151 5.37 -22.09 8.48
N LEU A 152 5.23 -22.32 7.17
CA LEU A 152 4.55 -21.43 6.27
C LEU A 152 3.05 -21.71 6.34
N LEU A 153 2.26 -20.68 6.59
CA LEU A 153 0.82 -20.68 6.37
C LEU A 153 0.53 -20.02 5.04
N ILE A 154 -0.40 -20.56 4.27
CA ILE A 154 -0.76 -19.99 2.96
C ILE A 154 -2.23 -20.27 2.63
N SER A 155 -2.88 -19.34 1.92
CA SER A 155 -4.26 -19.49 1.44
C SER A 155 -4.35 -20.52 0.27
N PRO A 156 -5.55 -20.97 -0.17
CA PRO A 156 -6.87 -20.65 0.40
C PRO A 156 -7.13 -21.41 1.70
N GLY A 157 -7.82 -20.79 2.64
CA GLY A 157 -7.92 -21.30 4.00
C GLY A 157 -6.57 -21.26 4.69
N ILE A 158 -6.31 -22.17 5.61
CA ILE A 158 -5.00 -22.31 6.26
C ILE A 158 -4.35 -23.62 5.86
N ASN A 159 -3.40 -23.53 4.94
CA ASN A 159 -2.51 -24.64 4.57
C ASN A 159 -1.19 -24.47 5.33
N LEU A 160 -0.79 -25.49 6.04
CA LEU A 160 0.41 -25.55 6.87
C LEU A 160 1.50 -26.33 6.14
N LEU A 161 2.67 -25.71 5.93
CA LEU A 161 3.84 -26.34 5.31
C LEU A 161 5.03 -26.22 6.26
N PRO A 162 5.68 -27.32 6.66
CA PRO A 162 6.90 -27.26 7.46
C PRO A 162 8.03 -26.57 6.70
N LEU A 163 8.79 -25.73 7.42
CA LEU A 163 9.95 -25.01 6.90
C LEU A 163 11.25 -25.51 7.51
N SER A 164 12.37 -25.24 6.83
CA SER A 164 13.71 -25.31 7.41
C SER A 164 13.88 -24.23 8.51
N ASP A 165 14.87 -24.41 9.40
CA ASP A 165 15.13 -23.49 10.52
C ASP A 165 15.39 -22.04 10.04
N ASP A 166 15.99 -21.87 8.87
CA ASP A 166 16.24 -20.58 8.22
C ASP A 166 15.08 -20.06 7.37
N CYS A 167 13.94 -20.76 7.38
CA CYS A 167 12.73 -20.46 6.60
C CYS A 167 12.90 -20.45 5.06
N THR A 168 14.04 -20.87 4.53
CA THR A 168 14.34 -20.76 3.09
C THR A 168 13.87 -21.94 2.25
N LYS A 169 13.36 -23.02 2.89
CA LYS A 169 12.91 -24.24 2.21
C LYS A 169 11.67 -24.83 2.87
N VAL A 170 10.75 -25.30 2.05
CA VAL A 170 9.68 -26.20 2.50
C VAL A 170 10.27 -27.60 2.67
N THR A 171 10.02 -28.23 3.83
CA THR A 171 10.62 -29.52 4.21
C THR A 171 9.62 -30.67 4.28
N GLY A 172 8.34 -30.40 4.06
CA GLY A 172 7.27 -31.42 4.11
C GLY A 172 6.08 -31.06 3.22
N GLU A 173 5.08 -31.93 3.28
CA GLU A 173 3.86 -31.75 2.49
C GLU A 173 2.93 -30.70 3.13
N SER A 174 2.09 -30.08 2.29
CA SER A 174 1.06 -29.15 2.71
C SER A 174 -0.12 -29.89 3.33
N VAL A 175 -0.58 -29.41 4.48
CA VAL A 175 -1.77 -29.93 5.16
C VAL A 175 -2.76 -28.76 5.37
N CYS A 176 -3.97 -28.88 4.80
CA CYS A 176 -5.04 -27.94 5.10
C CYS A 176 -5.57 -28.23 6.52
N VAL A 177 -5.33 -27.33 7.45
CA VAL A 177 -5.75 -27.48 8.86
C VAL A 177 -7.11 -26.85 9.12
N TRP A 178 -7.47 -25.79 8.37
CA TRP A 178 -8.79 -25.18 8.41
C TRP A 178 -9.10 -24.50 7.07
N PRO A 179 -10.18 -24.91 6.37
CA PRO A 179 -10.52 -24.35 5.05
C PRO A 179 -11.25 -22.99 5.13
N GLY A 180 -11.57 -22.49 6.34
CA GLY A 180 -12.45 -21.37 6.58
C GLY A 180 -13.90 -21.83 6.82
N THR A 181 -14.82 -20.87 6.92
CA THR A 181 -16.25 -21.10 7.23
C THR A 181 -17.07 -21.47 5.99
N GLY A 182 -16.46 -21.49 4.82
CA GLY A 182 -17.11 -21.79 3.53
C GLY A 182 -17.60 -20.55 2.77
N GLU A 183 -17.28 -19.34 3.24
CA GLU A 183 -17.48 -18.15 2.44
C GLU A 183 -16.39 -18.04 1.33
N ARG A 184 -16.61 -17.17 0.35
CA ARG A 184 -15.68 -17.00 -0.77
C ARG A 184 -14.34 -16.39 -0.33
N CYS A 185 -13.27 -16.74 -1.04
CA CYS A 185 -11.92 -16.16 -0.87
C CYS A 185 -11.40 -16.23 0.56
N PRO A 186 -11.20 -17.42 1.16
CA PRO A 186 -10.52 -17.54 2.44
C PRO A 186 -9.03 -17.21 2.26
N GLU A 187 -8.59 -16.06 2.80
CA GLU A 187 -7.26 -15.45 2.59
C GLU A 187 -6.66 -14.87 3.89
N GLY A 188 -5.41 -14.41 3.87
CA GLY A 188 -4.74 -13.81 5.03
C GLY A 188 -4.63 -14.76 6.24
N PRO A 189 -4.09 -15.99 6.08
CA PRO A 189 -4.06 -16.97 7.16
C PRO A 189 -3.04 -16.61 8.23
N HIS A 190 -3.46 -16.64 9.50
CA HIS A 190 -2.57 -16.55 10.65
C HIS A 190 -2.90 -17.64 11.68
N ILE A 191 -1.88 -18.16 12.36
CA ILE A 191 -2.02 -18.97 13.57
C ILE A 191 -1.20 -18.31 14.68
N PHE A 192 -1.78 -18.22 15.86
CA PHE A 192 -1.07 -17.84 17.08
C PHE A 192 -1.50 -18.72 18.25
N LYS A 193 -0.68 -18.81 19.29
CA LYS A 193 -0.96 -19.64 20.45
C LYS A 193 -1.30 -18.78 21.67
N LYS A 194 -2.35 -19.17 22.38
CA LYS A 194 -2.70 -18.59 23.69
C LYS A 194 -3.21 -19.68 24.62
N GLY A 195 -2.51 -19.84 25.74
CA GLY A 195 -2.79 -20.94 26.66
C GLY A 195 -2.59 -22.30 26.01
N GLU A 196 -3.60 -23.16 26.08
CA GLU A 196 -3.56 -24.51 25.48
C GLU A 196 -4.08 -24.58 24.04
N TYR A 197 -4.47 -23.44 23.43
CA TYR A 197 -5.09 -23.40 22.11
C TYR A 197 -4.22 -22.72 21.06
N TYR A 198 -4.23 -23.31 19.88
CA TYR A 198 -3.87 -22.67 18.62
C TYR A 198 -5.11 -21.97 18.08
N TYR A 199 -5.03 -20.69 17.84
CA TYR A 199 -6.08 -19.89 17.20
C TYR A 199 -5.71 -19.67 15.74
N ALA A 200 -6.60 -20.08 14.86
CA ALA A 200 -6.50 -19.88 13.43
C ALA A 200 -7.40 -18.70 13.04
N MET A 201 -6.86 -17.76 12.31
CA MET A 201 -7.56 -16.55 11.85
C MET A 201 -7.36 -16.39 10.35
N LEU A 202 -8.41 -16.03 9.64
CA LEU A 202 -8.38 -15.69 8.22
C LEU A 202 -9.47 -14.69 7.86
N ALA A 203 -9.35 -14.10 6.68
CA ALA A 203 -10.37 -13.24 6.11
C ALA A 203 -11.19 -13.99 5.05
N GLU A 204 -12.47 -13.68 4.96
CA GLU A 204 -13.38 -14.23 3.95
C GLU A 204 -14.28 -13.13 3.38
N GLY A 205 -14.94 -13.41 2.26
CA GLY A 205 -15.79 -12.46 1.54
C GLY A 205 -15.07 -11.75 0.38
N GLY A 206 -13.72 -11.84 0.36
CA GLY A 206 -12.86 -11.10 -0.59
C GLY A 206 -12.83 -9.61 -0.33
N THR A 207 -11.77 -8.95 -0.77
CA THR A 207 -11.39 -7.57 -0.42
C THR A 207 -12.35 -6.47 -0.93
N GLY A 208 -13.64 -6.64 -0.74
CA GLY A 208 -14.72 -5.71 -1.08
C GLY A 208 -15.67 -5.50 0.08
N TYR A 209 -16.86 -5.00 -0.22
CA TYR A 209 -17.95 -4.95 0.76
C TYR A 209 -18.32 -6.38 1.20
N GLY A 210 -18.49 -6.56 2.52
CA GLY A 210 -18.74 -7.88 3.10
C GLY A 210 -17.48 -8.69 3.46
N HIS A 211 -16.28 -8.17 3.21
CA HIS A 211 -15.04 -8.72 3.75
C HIS A 211 -15.08 -8.77 5.28
N GLY A 212 -14.58 -9.84 5.88
CA GLY A 212 -14.63 -10.04 7.33
C GLY A 212 -13.56 -10.99 7.83
N ILE A 213 -13.37 -11.04 9.15
CA ILE A 213 -12.40 -11.91 9.82
C ILE A 213 -13.15 -13.02 10.55
N ASN A 214 -12.74 -14.26 10.29
CA ASN A 214 -13.24 -15.46 10.94
C ASN A 214 -12.13 -16.16 11.73
N VAL A 215 -12.50 -16.88 12.78
CA VAL A 215 -11.59 -17.52 13.73
C VAL A 215 -12.03 -18.93 14.05
N ALA A 216 -11.06 -19.83 14.21
CA ALA A 216 -11.23 -21.16 14.77
C ALA A 216 -10.12 -21.46 15.75
N ARG A 217 -10.26 -22.50 16.62
CA ARG A 217 -9.23 -22.90 17.54
C ARG A 217 -9.10 -24.41 17.65
N SER A 218 -7.94 -24.89 18.04
CA SER A 218 -7.68 -26.30 18.33
C SER A 218 -6.63 -26.43 19.44
N LYS A 219 -6.65 -27.55 20.17
CA LYS A 219 -5.54 -27.92 21.09
C LYS A 219 -4.37 -28.58 20.36
N ASN A 220 -4.53 -28.90 19.08
CA ASN A 220 -3.50 -29.50 18.24
C ASN A 220 -3.31 -28.64 17.00
N LEU A 221 -2.06 -28.33 16.64
CA LEU A 221 -1.71 -27.55 15.47
C LEU A 221 -2.35 -28.07 14.16
N TYR A 222 -2.45 -29.39 14.05
CA TYR A 222 -3.05 -30.06 12.88
C TYR A 222 -4.57 -30.26 13.00
N GLY A 223 -5.20 -29.71 14.06
CA GLY A 223 -6.64 -29.79 14.24
C GLY A 223 -7.11 -31.07 15.00
N PRO A 224 -8.42 -31.34 15.00
CA PRO A 224 -9.46 -30.54 14.31
C PRO A 224 -9.66 -29.16 14.93
N TYR A 225 -9.94 -28.17 14.08
CA TYR A 225 -10.26 -26.82 14.50
C TYR A 225 -11.77 -26.65 14.72
N GLU A 226 -12.15 -26.07 15.85
CA GLU A 226 -13.51 -25.67 16.22
C GLU A 226 -13.72 -24.21 15.79
N GLU A 227 -14.75 -23.91 15.02
CA GLU A 227 -15.08 -22.55 14.62
C GLU A 227 -15.65 -21.73 15.78
N SER A 228 -15.29 -20.44 15.81
CA SER A 228 -15.83 -19.53 16.82
C SER A 228 -17.34 -19.36 16.61
N PRO A 229 -18.16 -19.45 17.70
CA PRO A 229 -19.58 -19.17 17.63
C PRO A 229 -19.87 -17.67 17.40
N TYR A 230 -18.81 -16.84 17.43
CA TYR A 230 -18.89 -15.41 17.26
C TYR A 230 -18.49 -14.94 15.85
N ASN A 231 -18.21 -15.88 14.92
CA ASN A 231 -17.84 -15.55 13.53
C ASN A 231 -18.97 -14.81 12.79
N PRO A 232 -18.65 -13.84 11.92
CA PRO A 232 -17.35 -13.20 11.82
C PRO A 232 -17.05 -12.35 13.06
N VAL A 233 -15.80 -12.42 13.58
CA VAL A 233 -15.39 -11.64 14.75
C VAL A 233 -15.20 -10.16 14.43
N LEU A 234 -15.01 -9.82 13.15
CA LEU A 234 -15.04 -8.47 12.60
C LEU A 234 -15.66 -8.49 11.20
N ARG A 235 -16.64 -7.65 10.96
CA ARG A 235 -17.21 -7.34 9.64
C ARG A 235 -18.03 -6.04 9.73
N GLN A 236 -18.02 -5.24 8.66
CA GLN A 236 -18.95 -4.14 8.52
C GLN A 236 -20.27 -4.64 7.91
N PHE A 237 -21.36 -4.55 8.67
CA PHE A 237 -22.70 -4.95 8.20
C PHE A 237 -23.54 -3.77 7.72
N ASN A 238 -23.18 -2.54 8.11
CA ASN A 238 -23.86 -1.35 7.64
C ASN A 238 -23.19 -0.82 6.36
N PRO A 239 -23.83 -0.88 5.19
CA PRO A 239 -23.25 -0.41 3.93
C PRO A 239 -22.99 1.10 3.88
N ASP A 240 -23.65 1.88 4.75
CA ASP A 240 -23.52 3.33 4.83
C ASP A 240 -22.47 3.78 5.86
N ALA A 241 -21.81 2.84 6.52
CA ALA A 241 -20.77 3.17 7.51
C ALA A 241 -19.54 3.78 6.86
N PRO A 242 -18.82 4.68 7.55
CA PRO A 242 -17.64 5.36 7.00
C PRO A 242 -16.40 4.47 6.86
N ILE A 243 -16.38 3.28 7.47
CA ILE A 243 -15.32 2.28 7.34
C ILE A 243 -15.92 1.01 6.74
N GLN A 244 -15.38 0.57 5.62
CA GLN A 244 -15.82 -0.58 4.84
C GLN A 244 -14.66 -1.54 4.51
N ARG A 245 -14.94 -2.67 3.85
CA ARG A 245 -13.95 -3.59 3.28
C ARG A 245 -13.03 -4.23 4.32
N THR A 246 -13.49 -4.44 5.55
CA THR A 246 -12.69 -4.84 6.71
C THR A 246 -12.32 -6.32 6.72
N GLY A 247 -11.05 -6.64 6.64
CA GLY A 247 -10.55 -8.02 6.65
C GLY A 247 -9.03 -8.06 6.65
N HIS A 248 -8.46 -9.20 6.33
CA HIS A 248 -7.01 -9.43 6.29
C HIS A 248 -6.33 -8.87 7.55
N GLY A 249 -6.70 -9.43 8.71
CA GLY A 249 -6.27 -8.89 10.01
C GLY A 249 -5.04 -9.57 10.55
N ASN A 250 -4.32 -8.83 11.37
CA ASN A 250 -3.21 -9.29 12.17
C ASN A 250 -3.43 -8.89 13.64
N ILE A 251 -3.27 -9.83 14.56
CA ILE A 251 -3.53 -9.62 15.99
C ILE A 251 -2.21 -9.47 16.76
N ILE A 252 -2.17 -8.58 17.76
CA ILE A 252 -0.97 -8.32 18.53
C ILE A 252 -1.27 -8.11 20.00
N GLU A 253 -0.39 -8.61 20.87
CA GLU A 253 -0.39 -8.35 22.31
C GLU A 253 0.59 -7.24 22.64
N THR A 254 0.12 -6.21 23.34
CA THR A 254 0.93 -5.10 23.80
C THR A 254 1.72 -5.45 25.06
N GLN A 255 2.65 -4.60 25.49
CA GLN A 255 3.45 -4.79 26.68
C GLN A 255 2.63 -4.75 27.99
N ASP A 256 1.45 -4.14 27.98
CA ASP A 256 0.51 -4.12 29.12
C ASP A 256 -0.44 -5.32 29.15
N GLY A 257 -0.33 -6.23 28.15
CA GLY A 257 -1.15 -7.43 28.01
C GLY A 257 -2.52 -7.17 27.37
N SER A 258 -2.80 -5.96 26.89
CA SER A 258 -3.97 -5.71 26.04
C SER A 258 -3.76 -6.29 24.64
N TRP A 259 -4.85 -6.60 23.95
CA TRP A 259 -4.80 -7.20 22.62
C TRP A 259 -5.51 -6.31 21.60
N TRP A 260 -4.93 -6.21 20.41
CA TRP A 260 -5.41 -5.36 19.35
C TRP A 260 -5.36 -6.07 18.00
N CYS A 261 -6.24 -5.70 17.10
CA CYS A 261 -6.28 -6.23 15.73
C CYS A 261 -6.07 -5.08 14.74
N TYR A 262 -5.01 -5.19 13.94
CA TYR A 262 -4.88 -4.43 12.69
C TYR A 262 -5.63 -5.14 11.59
N TYR A 263 -6.21 -4.40 10.68
CA TYR A 263 -6.91 -4.96 9.54
C TYR A 263 -6.96 -3.94 8.40
N LEU A 264 -7.04 -4.41 7.17
CA LEU A 264 -7.27 -3.51 6.07
C LEU A 264 -8.71 -2.99 6.08
N CYS A 265 -8.89 -1.77 5.62
CA CYS A 265 -10.19 -1.14 5.45
C CYS A 265 -10.19 -0.18 4.25
N GLY A 266 -11.36 0.35 3.90
CA GLY A 266 -11.52 1.44 2.96
C GLY A 266 -12.42 2.51 3.52
N ARG A 267 -12.12 3.79 3.23
CA ARG A 267 -13.00 4.93 3.52
C ARG A 267 -13.79 5.30 2.28
N PRO A 268 -15.09 4.91 2.19
CA PRO A 268 -15.90 5.30 1.05
C PRO A 268 -16.06 6.82 0.98
N ASN A 269 -15.96 7.32 -0.23
CA ASN A 269 -16.34 8.66 -0.61
C ASN A 269 -17.79 8.69 -1.12
N GLN A 270 -18.26 9.78 -1.67
CA GLN A 270 -19.60 9.92 -2.24
C GLN A 270 -19.98 8.70 -3.10
N GLY A 271 -21.08 8.01 -2.77
CA GLY A 271 -21.57 6.86 -3.54
C GLY A 271 -20.75 5.57 -3.39
N ASN A 272 -20.09 5.36 -2.28
CA ASN A 272 -19.34 4.12 -1.95
C ASN A 272 -18.05 3.88 -2.76
N TYR A 273 -17.39 4.94 -3.24
CA TYR A 273 -16.13 4.86 -3.96
C TYR A 273 -14.93 5.05 -3.03
N THR A 274 -13.99 4.11 -3.00
CA THR A 274 -12.79 4.14 -2.13
C THR A 274 -11.56 4.60 -2.91
N THR A 275 -11.49 5.90 -3.26
CA THR A 275 -10.41 6.44 -4.11
C THR A 275 -9.02 6.32 -3.49
N ILE A 276 -8.90 6.40 -2.17
CA ILE A 276 -7.62 6.21 -1.46
C ILE A 276 -7.16 4.75 -1.52
N GLY A 277 -8.08 3.81 -1.77
CA GLY A 277 -7.82 2.38 -1.77
C GLY A 277 -7.96 1.77 -0.39
N ARG A 278 -7.10 0.77 -0.09
CA ARG A 278 -7.13 0.04 1.17
C ARG A 278 -6.10 0.62 2.13
N GLU A 279 -6.56 0.98 3.31
CA GLU A 279 -5.82 1.61 4.39
C GLU A 279 -5.72 0.64 5.57
N THR A 280 -4.96 0.97 6.62
CA THR A 280 -4.86 0.14 7.82
C THR A 280 -5.60 0.75 8.99
N ALA A 281 -6.51 -0.01 9.57
CA ALA A 281 -7.26 0.34 10.78
C ALA A 281 -6.86 -0.53 11.98
N LEU A 282 -7.27 -0.10 13.18
CA LEU A 282 -6.96 -0.74 14.45
C LEU A 282 -8.19 -0.76 15.33
N ASP A 283 -8.49 -1.90 15.95
CA ASP A 283 -9.52 -2.02 16.99
C ASP A 283 -9.10 -2.96 18.13
N PRO A 284 -9.62 -2.76 19.34
CA PRO A 284 -9.31 -3.59 20.48
C PRO A 284 -9.89 -5.00 20.36
N VAL A 285 -9.19 -5.97 20.93
CA VAL A 285 -9.61 -7.36 21.02
C VAL A 285 -10.01 -7.67 22.45
N THR A 286 -11.22 -8.21 22.63
CA THR A 286 -11.74 -8.62 23.94
C THR A 286 -11.76 -10.14 24.04
N TRP A 287 -11.02 -10.70 24.99
CA TRP A 287 -11.06 -12.13 25.35
C TRP A 287 -12.27 -12.42 26.24
N LEU A 288 -13.08 -13.38 25.84
CA LEU A 288 -14.28 -13.80 26.55
C LEU A 288 -13.98 -14.91 27.54
N SER A 289 -14.87 -15.12 28.53
CA SER A 289 -14.70 -16.12 29.59
C SER A 289 -14.69 -17.58 29.10
N ASP A 290 -15.22 -17.84 27.90
CA ASP A 290 -15.21 -19.14 27.23
C ASP A 290 -13.92 -19.40 26.43
N GLY A 291 -12.96 -18.45 26.47
CA GLY A 291 -11.68 -18.53 25.79
C GLY A 291 -11.70 -18.11 24.33
N TRP A 292 -12.81 -17.62 23.79
CA TRP A 292 -12.87 -16.98 22.49
C TRP A 292 -12.54 -15.49 22.59
N PHE A 293 -12.29 -14.87 21.46
CA PHE A 293 -12.14 -13.42 21.38
C PHE A 293 -13.06 -12.81 20.34
N VAL A 294 -13.30 -11.53 20.48
CA VAL A 294 -14.05 -10.69 19.53
C VAL A 294 -13.31 -9.37 19.33
N ILE A 295 -13.52 -8.74 18.19
CA ILE A 295 -12.92 -7.45 17.84
C ILE A 295 -13.97 -6.37 18.04
N ASN A 296 -13.59 -5.27 18.71
CA ASN A 296 -14.45 -4.12 19.03
C ASN A 296 -15.83 -4.54 19.58
N ASP A 297 -15.85 -5.52 20.51
CA ASP A 297 -17.08 -6.07 21.10
C ASP A 297 -18.15 -6.45 20.07
N ARG A 298 -17.76 -6.86 18.86
CA ARG A 298 -18.65 -7.19 17.73
C ARG A 298 -19.49 -6.01 17.21
N LYS A 299 -19.08 -4.77 17.46
CA LYS A 299 -19.77 -3.57 16.96
C LYS A 299 -19.42 -3.25 15.50
N GLY A 300 -18.54 -4.05 14.88
CA GLY A 300 -17.92 -3.78 13.59
C GLY A 300 -16.71 -2.84 13.74
N PRO A 301 -16.12 -2.39 12.63
CA PRO A 301 -14.98 -1.49 12.66
C PRO A 301 -15.37 -0.13 13.24
N SER A 302 -14.51 0.44 14.08
CA SER A 302 -14.74 1.76 14.66
C SER A 302 -14.21 2.88 13.76
N LEU A 303 -14.93 4.00 13.67
CA LEU A 303 -14.38 5.25 13.12
C LEU A 303 -13.49 5.95 14.16
N THR A 304 -13.94 5.94 15.42
CA THR A 304 -13.25 6.56 16.53
C THR A 304 -13.17 5.56 17.67
N GLN A 305 -12.00 5.43 18.28
CA GLN A 305 -11.73 4.46 19.35
C GLN A 305 -10.83 5.08 20.43
N LYS A 306 -10.88 4.52 21.63
CA LYS A 306 -10.00 4.88 22.74
C LYS A 306 -8.55 4.48 22.41
N VAL A 307 -7.59 5.38 22.67
CA VAL A 307 -6.17 5.10 22.45
C VAL A 307 -5.69 3.92 23.31
N PRO A 308 -4.75 3.09 22.81
CA PRO A 308 -4.02 2.14 23.65
C PRO A 308 -3.32 2.85 24.82
N GLU A 309 -3.21 2.18 25.98
CA GLU A 309 -2.51 2.74 27.13
C GLU A 309 -0.98 2.65 26.96
N LEU A 310 -0.47 3.28 25.92
CA LEU A 310 0.92 3.30 25.51
C LEU A 310 1.47 4.74 25.53
N PRO A 311 2.81 4.92 25.63
CA PRO A 311 3.41 6.24 25.51
C PRO A 311 3.11 6.88 24.15
N GLU A 312 2.56 8.09 24.16
CA GLU A 312 2.28 8.85 22.93
C GLU A 312 3.56 9.05 22.12
N CYS A 313 3.46 8.85 20.83
CA CYS A 313 4.52 9.07 19.86
C CYS A 313 4.00 9.95 18.73
N THR A 314 4.70 11.02 18.43
CA THR A 314 4.35 11.91 17.32
C THR A 314 5.52 11.99 16.34
N PHE A 315 5.19 12.04 15.06
CA PHE A 315 6.16 12.23 13.98
C PHE A 315 5.82 13.48 13.19
N GLU A 316 6.84 14.15 12.70
CA GLU A 316 6.65 15.24 11.77
C GLU A 316 6.02 14.71 10.46
N LYS A 317 4.91 15.31 10.06
CA LYS A 317 4.23 14.94 8.83
C LYS A 317 5.03 15.43 7.63
N TRP A 318 5.35 14.54 6.72
CA TRP A 318 6.00 14.90 5.48
C TRP A 318 4.98 15.50 4.50
N THR A 319 5.05 16.81 4.30
CA THR A 319 4.15 17.57 3.43
C THR A 319 4.85 18.12 2.20
N ARG A 320 6.17 18.31 2.27
CA ARG A 320 6.95 18.94 1.21
C ARG A 320 8.30 18.24 1.02
N ASP A 321 8.72 18.15 -0.22
CA ASP A 321 10.05 17.72 -0.63
C ASP A 321 10.65 18.81 -1.52
N ASP A 322 11.72 19.43 -1.08
CA ASP A 322 12.49 20.43 -1.83
C ASP A 322 13.64 19.80 -2.63
N PHE A 323 13.75 18.45 -2.61
CA PHE A 323 14.78 17.67 -3.29
C PHE A 323 16.21 18.12 -2.99
N ASP A 324 16.45 18.60 -1.79
CA ASP A 324 17.77 19.06 -1.32
C ASP A 324 18.68 17.92 -0.87
N ASP A 325 18.11 16.77 -0.53
CA ASP A 325 18.83 15.56 -0.13
C ASP A 325 19.36 14.76 -1.35
N ASP A 326 20.42 14.00 -1.14
CA ASP A 326 21.00 13.14 -2.18
C ASP A 326 20.19 11.85 -2.40
N THR A 327 19.14 11.61 -1.59
CA THR A 327 18.26 10.44 -1.65
C THR A 327 16.79 10.87 -1.60
N LEU A 328 15.93 10.12 -2.29
CA LEU A 328 14.49 10.37 -2.24
C LEU A 328 13.93 10.11 -0.83
N ASN A 329 12.95 10.91 -0.43
CA ASN A 329 12.18 10.65 0.78
C ASN A 329 11.50 9.27 0.70
N LEU A 330 11.40 8.58 1.84
CA LEU A 330 10.86 7.22 1.94
C LEU A 330 9.38 7.09 1.56
N ASN A 331 8.66 8.19 1.43
CA ASN A 331 7.27 8.20 1.00
C ASN A 331 7.10 8.22 -0.53
N TRP A 332 8.19 8.35 -1.29
CA TRP A 332 8.18 8.24 -2.73
C TRP A 332 8.27 6.80 -3.21
N GLU A 333 7.49 6.49 -4.22
CA GLU A 333 7.52 5.22 -4.94
C GLU A 333 7.52 5.47 -6.44
N PHE A 334 8.29 4.68 -7.18
CA PHE A 334 8.19 4.61 -8.64
C PHE A 334 7.04 3.67 -9.04
N VAL A 335 6.35 4.00 -10.10
CA VAL A 335 5.47 3.05 -10.77
C VAL A 335 6.34 2.04 -11.52
N ARG A 336 6.57 0.89 -10.91
CA ARG A 336 7.57 -0.15 -11.27
C ARG A 336 9.00 0.27 -10.90
N ASN A 337 9.99 -0.56 -11.27
CA ASN A 337 11.38 -0.23 -10.97
C ASN A 337 11.83 1.05 -11.66
N PRO A 338 12.61 1.90 -10.99
CA PRO A 338 13.33 2.98 -11.66
C PRO A 338 14.35 2.44 -12.64
N VAL A 339 14.63 3.18 -13.70
CA VAL A 339 15.72 2.88 -14.63
C VAL A 339 16.95 3.67 -14.22
N LYS A 340 18.03 2.96 -13.92
CA LYS A 340 19.28 3.57 -13.47
C LYS A 340 19.76 4.65 -14.45
N GLY A 341 20.09 5.83 -13.93
CA GLY A 341 20.56 6.98 -14.68
C GLY A 341 19.45 7.79 -15.38
N ASN A 342 18.18 7.45 -15.17
CA ASN A 342 17.06 8.24 -15.69
C ASN A 342 16.42 9.15 -14.66
N TYR A 343 16.92 9.19 -13.44
CA TYR A 343 16.62 10.21 -12.44
C TYR A 343 17.88 10.58 -11.65
N SER A 344 17.90 11.78 -11.08
CA SER A 344 19.02 12.29 -10.28
C SER A 344 18.58 13.40 -9.35
N LEU A 345 19.10 13.38 -8.11
CA LEU A 345 19.00 14.46 -7.13
C LEU A 345 20.28 15.31 -7.05
N THR A 346 21.33 14.90 -7.79
CA THR A 346 22.66 15.50 -7.69
C THR A 346 23.14 16.21 -8.96
N GLU A 347 22.59 15.87 -10.15
CA GLU A 347 22.96 16.53 -11.42
C GLU A 347 22.54 18.02 -11.46
N ARG A 348 21.45 18.37 -10.78
CA ARG A 348 21.02 19.75 -10.53
C ARG A 348 20.58 19.84 -9.06
N LYS A 349 21.44 20.37 -8.22
CA LYS A 349 21.19 20.46 -6.78
C LYS A 349 19.91 21.26 -6.46
N GLY A 350 19.11 20.78 -5.50
CA GLY A 350 17.83 21.36 -5.14
C GLY A 350 16.71 21.04 -6.16
N TYR A 351 16.91 20.01 -6.99
CA TYR A 351 15.92 19.55 -7.96
C TYR A 351 15.92 18.05 -8.08
N LEU A 352 14.76 17.46 -8.25
CA LEU A 352 14.65 16.12 -8.81
C LEU A 352 14.66 16.22 -10.34
N ARG A 353 15.70 15.73 -10.96
CA ARG A 353 15.78 15.57 -12.40
C ARG A 353 15.20 14.23 -12.83
N LEU A 354 14.19 14.26 -13.67
CA LEU A 354 13.68 13.09 -14.40
C LEU A 354 14.05 13.24 -15.87
N TRP A 355 14.82 12.29 -16.42
CA TRP A 355 15.07 12.24 -17.84
C TRP A 355 13.85 11.64 -18.56
N THR A 356 13.39 12.25 -19.64
CA THR A 356 12.36 11.64 -20.47
C THR A 356 12.84 10.28 -20.99
N MET A 357 11.96 9.31 -20.98
CA MET A 357 12.22 7.97 -21.48
C MET A 357 11.04 7.45 -22.29
N ASP A 358 11.30 6.43 -23.10
CA ASP A 358 10.30 5.83 -23.95
C ASP A 358 9.10 5.31 -23.15
N GLY A 359 7.94 5.43 -23.75
CA GLY A 359 6.65 5.03 -23.20
C GLY A 359 5.80 6.20 -22.76
N THR A 360 4.61 5.86 -22.32
CA THR A 360 3.58 6.77 -21.83
C THR A 360 2.99 6.23 -20.53
N LEU A 361 2.17 7.01 -19.83
CA LEU A 361 1.53 6.56 -18.59
C LEU A 361 0.62 5.34 -18.79
N ASN A 362 0.08 5.12 -20.00
CA ASN A 362 -0.82 4.01 -20.31
C ASN A 362 -0.13 2.70 -20.73
N GLU A 363 1.19 2.64 -20.68
CA GLU A 363 1.95 1.43 -21.00
C GLU A 363 2.41 0.67 -19.76
N ILE A 364 2.46 -0.67 -19.87
CA ILE A 364 3.02 -1.54 -18.84
C ILE A 364 4.52 -1.65 -19.10
N ARG A 365 5.29 -0.81 -18.44
CA ARG A 365 6.77 -0.80 -18.44
C ARG A 365 7.31 0.04 -17.31
N ALA A 366 8.58 -0.12 -16.99
CA ALA A 366 9.31 0.83 -16.17
C ALA A 366 9.27 2.22 -16.81
N LYS A 367 9.02 3.24 -16.01
CA LYS A 367 8.88 4.62 -16.48
C LYS A 367 9.28 5.61 -15.38
N ASN A 368 9.65 6.83 -15.77
CA ASN A 368 9.91 7.89 -14.80
C ASN A 368 8.58 8.48 -14.32
N THR A 369 7.90 7.76 -13.46
CA THR A 369 6.69 8.20 -12.76
C THR A 369 6.91 7.97 -11.28
N LEU A 370 7.07 9.04 -10.54
CA LEU A 370 7.32 9.07 -9.11
C LEU A 370 6.04 9.55 -8.42
N VAL A 371 5.52 8.75 -7.51
CA VAL A 371 4.20 8.97 -6.88
C VAL A 371 4.29 8.84 -5.37
N ARG A 372 3.36 9.50 -4.69
CA ARG A 372 3.07 9.27 -3.28
C ARG A 372 1.61 8.89 -3.09
N ARG A 373 1.30 8.24 -1.98
CA ARG A 373 -0.06 7.84 -1.63
C ARG A 373 -0.92 9.06 -1.32
N GLU A 374 -2.14 9.11 -1.87
CA GLU A 374 -3.18 10.01 -1.36
C GLU A 374 -3.57 9.53 0.04
N GLN A 375 -3.64 10.45 1.01
CA GLN A 375 -3.94 10.13 2.42
C GLN A 375 -5.27 10.70 2.88
N GLU A 376 -5.73 11.77 2.23
CA GLU A 376 -6.99 12.43 2.56
C GLU A 376 -7.92 12.51 1.36
N LEU A 377 -9.22 12.58 1.65
CA LEU A 377 -10.26 12.71 0.63
C LEU A 377 -10.29 14.12 0.01
N SER A 378 -9.74 15.11 0.72
CA SER A 378 -9.58 16.47 0.24
C SER A 378 -8.17 16.94 0.56
N TYR A 379 -7.43 17.38 -0.46
CA TYR A 379 -6.06 17.85 -0.35
C TYR A 379 -5.67 18.73 -1.53
N THR A 380 -4.55 19.42 -1.41
CA THR A 380 -3.88 20.13 -2.50
C THR A 380 -2.50 19.51 -2.74
N ALA A 381 -2.15 19.26 -4.00
CA ALA A 381 -0.77 18.92 -4.36
C ALA A 381 -0.28 19.83 -5.48
N HIS A 382 0.97 20.30 -5.35
CA HIS A 382 1.56 21.18 -6.35
C HIS A 382 3.08 21.01 -6.46
N THR A 383 3.60 21.38 -7.61
CA THR A 383 5.01 21.29 -7.97
C THR A 383 5.39 22.42 -8.93
N LYS A 384 6.68 22.69 -9.04
CA LYS A 384 7.24 23.52 -10.12
C LYS A 384 8.14 22.65 -10.97
N VAL A 385 7.98 22.73 -12.29
CA VAL A 385 8.81 22.00 -13.25
C VAL A 385 9.46 22.92 -14.25
N ASP A 386 10.76 22.74 -14.45
CA ASP A 386 11.54 23.32 -15.54
C ASP A 386 11.63 22.27 -16.65
N PHE A 387 10.91 22.49 -17.77
CA PHE A 387 10.85 21.55 -18.86
C PHE A 387 10.68 22.28 -20.20
N TYR A 388 11.46 21.89 -21.21
CA TYR A 388 11.44 22.52 -22.53
C TYR A 388 11.30 21.48 -23.64
N PRO A 389 10.08 20.95 -23.88
CA PRO A 389 9.85 19.96 -24.92
C PRO A 389 9.91 20.62 -26.32
N GLU A 390 10.51 19.92 -27.30
CA GLU A 390 10.70 20.35 -28.67
C GLU A 390 10.24 19.33 -29.71
N LYS A 391 9.92 18.10 -29.27
CA LYS A 391 9.47 17.02 -30.17
C LYS A 391 8.13 16.46 -29.70
N ASP A 392 7.31 16.08 -30.69
CA ASP A 392 6.03 15.44 -30.45
C ASP A 392 6.22 14.19 -29.55
N GLY A 393 5.41 14.11 -28.50
CA GLY A 393 5.44 13.05 -27.51
C GLY A 393 6.23 13.37 -26.22
N GLU A 394 7.13 14.37 -26.24
CA GLU A 394 7.81 14.82 -25.02
C GLU A 394 6.82 15.47 -24.06
N GLN A 395 6.78 15.01 -22.81
CA GLN A 395 5.88 15.53 -21.79
C GLN A 395 6.41 15.31 -20.37
N ALA A 396 6.12 16.26 -19.48
CA ALA A 396 6.41 16.18 -18.06
C ALA A 396 5.38 16.97 -17.25
N GLY A 397 5.04 16.52 -16.06
CA GLY A 397 4.09 17.22 -15.20
C GLY A 397 3.57 16.41 -14.04
N LEU A 398 2.34 16.77 -13.61
CA LEU A 398 1.62 16.21 -12.47
C LEU A 398 0.64 15.13 -12.93
N THR A 399 0.51 14.07 -12.14
CA THR A 399 -0.48 13.00 -12.39
C THR A 399 -1.21 12.57 -11.13
N CYS A 400 -2.49 12.22 -11.27
CA CYS A 400 -3.26 11.41 -10.34
C CYS A 400 -3.39 10.03 -10.98
N TYR A 401 -2.70 9.04 -10.45
CA TYR A 401 -2.47 7.75 -11.09
C TYR A 401 -3.13 6.61 -10.30
N TYR A 402 -4.01 5.86 -10.93
CA TYR A 402 -4.55 4.63 -10.40
C TYR A 402 -4.00 3.39 -11.13
N SER A 403 -3.92 3.45 -12.45
CA SER A 403 -3.39 2.36 -13.27
C SER A 403 -2.97 2.86 -14.66
N THR A 404 -2.38 2.00 -15.48
CA THR A 404 -2.13 2.30 -16.89
C THR A 404 -3.42 2.56 -17.68
N ALA A 405 -4.55 2.01 -17.22
CA ALA A 405 -5.84 2.20 -17.86
C ALA A 405 -6.59 3.46 -17.40
N THR A 406 -6.24 4.01 -16.23
CA THR A 406 -6.97 5.12 -15.61
C THR A 406 -6.04 6.05 -14.85
N TYR A 407 -6.00 7.29 -15.27
CA TYR A 407 -5.26 8.39 -14.63
C TYR A 407 -5.78 9.75 -15.13
N ALA A 408 -5.39 10.81 -14.44
CA ALA A 408 -5.48 12.19 -14.91
C ALA A 408 -4.08 12.81 -14.91
N ARG A 409 -3.76 13.67 -15.88
CA ARG A 409 -2.48 14.36 -15.95
C ARG A 409 -2.63 15.82 -16.39
N LEU A 410 -1.86 16.70 -15.77
CA LEU A 410 -1.62 18.07 -16.22
C LEU A 410 -0.14 18.20 -16.56
N SER A 411 0.21 18.45 -17.80
CA SER A 411 1.61 18.40 -18.23
C SER A 411 1.96 19.41 -19.32
N LEU A 412 3.18 19.93 -19.25
CA LEU A 412 3.85 20.50 -20.40
C LEU A 412 4.13 19.41 -21.42
N CYS A 413 3.81 19.66 -22.67
CA CYS A 413 4.07 18.75 -23.76
C CYS A 413 4.38 19.51 -25.06
N TYR A 414 4.86 18.79 -26.07
CA TYR A 414 5.00 19.30 -27.41
C TYR A 414 4.08 18.52 -28.37
N GLU A 415 3.26 19.25 -29.09
CA GLU A 415 2.41 18.74 -30.15
C GLU A 415 2.20 19.89 -31.17
N ASN A 416 3.00 19.95 -32.25
CA ASN A 416 3.08 21.09 -33.16
C ASN A 416 3.30 22.44 -32.44
N GLY A 417 4.08 22.45 -31.36
CA GLY A 417 4.31 23.57 -30.47
C GLY A 417 4.14 23.20 -29.02
N ARG A 418 4.71 24.00 -28.10
CA ARG A 418 4.62 23.76 -26.66
C ARG A 418 3.24 24.10 -26.13
N LYS A 419 2.69 23.18 -25.37
CA LYS A 419 1.35 23.25 -24.79
C LYS A 419 1.35 22.79 -23.34
N LEU A 420 0.35 23.26 -22.61
CA LEU A 420 -0.05 22.65 -21.35
C LEU A 420 -1.37 21.90 -21.61
N GLN A 421 -1.43 20.62 -21.30
CA GLN A 421 -2.61 19.79 -21.53
C GLN A 421 -3.10 19.15 -20.24
N LEU A 422 -4.41 19.24 -19.98
CA LEU A 422 -5.14 18.41 -19.05
C LEU A 422 -5.77 17.25 -19.81
N VAL A 423 -5.37 16.04 -19.46
CA VAL A 423 -5.81 14.81 -20.11
C VAL A 423 -6.29 13.82 -19.04
N ILE A 424 -7.36 13.11 -19.35
CA ILE A 424 -7.78 11.93 -18.60
C ILE A 424 -7.59 10.68 -19.44
N ASN A 425 -7.24 9.59 -18.79
CA ASN A 425 -7.31 8.26 -19.38
C ASN A 425 -8.43 7.48 -18.69
N ARG A 426 -9.37 7.01 -19.50
CA ARG A 426 -10.40 6.06 -19.08
C ARG A 426 -10.30 4.87 -20.01
N ASN A 427 -9.92 3.71 -19.44
CA ASN A 427 -9.94 2.48 -20.19
C ASN A 427 -8.97 2.42 -21.39
N HIS A 428 -7.71 2.83 -21.17
CA HIS A 428 -6.67 2.92 -22.21
C HIS A 428 -6.98 3.89 -23.37
N GLY A 429 -7.93 4.81 -23.16
CA GLY A 429 -8.25 5.87 -24.10
C GLY A 429 -8.02 7.23 -23.47
N GLU A 430 -6.99 7.96 -23.92
CA GLU A 430 -6.77 9.35 -23.50
C GLU A 430 -7.79 10.29 -24.16
N GLU A 431 -8.32 11.21 -23.35
CA GLU A 431 -9.24 12.27 -23.74
C GLU A 431 -8.65 13.60 -23.30
N LEU A 432 -8.45 14.50 -24.26
CA LEU A 432 -8.04 15.89 -23.99
C LEU A 432 -9.23 16.67 -23.41
N ILE A 433 -9.08 17.16 -22.20
CA ILE A 433 -10.10 17.97 -21.51
C ILE A 433 -9.91 19.44 -21.83
N SER A 434 -8.67 19.92 -21.76
CA SER A 434 -8.33 21.31 -22.05
C SER A 434 -6.87 21.44 -22.45
N GLN A 435 -6.54 22.54 -23.12
CA GLN A 435 -5.16 22.89 -23.41
C GLN A 435 -4.94 24.40 -23.42
N VAL A 436 -3.70 24.78 -23.11
CA VAL A 436 -3.17 26.13 -23.29
C VAL A 436 -2.06 26.06 -24.30
N ASP A 437 -2.21 26.81 -25.40
CA ASP A 437 -1.25 26.82 -26.50
C ASP A 437 -0.15 27.84 -26.31
N ASN A 438 0.94 27.66 -27.05
CA ASN A 438 2.04 28.62 -27.17
C ASN A 438 2.73 28.97 -25.84
N ILE A 439 2.91 27.99 -24.96
CA ILE A 439 3.68 28.16 -23.72
C ILE A 439 5.11 28.52 -24.09
N LYS A 440 5.56 29.68 -23.62
CA LYS A 440 6.91 30.21 -23.90
C LYS A 440 7.88 29.96 -22.73
N GLU A 441 7.34 29.96 -21.56
CA GLU A 441 8.07 29.77 -20.31
C GLU A 441 8.65 28.36 -20.24
N GLN A 442 9.85 28.25 -19.69
CA GLN A 442 10.48 26.98 -19.38
C GLN A 442 10.01 26.45 -18.02
N SER A 443 9.79 27.35 -17.07
CA SER A 443 9.33 27.04 -15.72
C SER A 443 7.84 27.25 -15.62
N ILE A 444 7.12 26.26 -15.06
CA ILE A 444 5.69 26.36 -14.78
C ILE A 444 5.37 25.66 -13.45
N TYR A 445 4.45 26.24 -12.72
CA TYR A 445 3.87 25.65 -11.53
C TYR A 445 2.58 24.91 -11.89
N LEU A 446 2.41 23.71 -11.37
CA LEU A 446 1.26 22.84 -11.62
C LEU A 446 0.62 22.48 -10.27
N LYS A 447 -0.71 22.53 -10.21
CA LYS A 447 -1.46 22.25 -8.99
C LYS A 447 -2.71 21.43 -9.29
N VAL A 448 -3.01 20.48 -8.40
CA VAL A 448 -4.31 19.82 -8.31
C VAL A 448 -4.90 20.07 -6.92
N VAL A 449 -6.16 20.47 -6.89
CA VAL A 449 -6.98 20.53 -5.67
C VAL A 449 -8.01 19.42 -5.77
N VAL A 450 -7.96 18.51 -4.82
CA VAL A 450 -8.87 17.38 -4.72
C VAL A 450 -9.89 17.66 -3.63
N ASP A 451 -11.14 17.56 -3.97
CA ASP A 451 -12.25 17.52 -3.02
C ASP A 451 -13.13 16.31 -3.35
N LYS A 452 -12.90 15.25 -2.58
CA LYS A 452 -13.60 13.97 -2.73
C LYS A 452 -13.45 13.40 -4.15
N LEU A 453 -14.49 13.42 -4.96
CA LEU A 453 -14.48 12.90 -6.33
C LEU A 453 -14.16 13.98 -7.37
N THR A 454 -13.96 15.23 -6.97
CA THR A 454 -13.63 16.35 -7.88
C THR A 454 -12.14 16.63 -7.84
N ARG A 455 -11.53 16.82 -9.01
CA ARG A 455 -10.13 17.23 -9.17
C ARG A 455 -10.07 18.47 -10.01
N SER A 456 -9.66 19.59 -9.40
CA SER A 456 -9.50 20.89 -10.07
C SER A 456 -8.02 21.15 -10.33
N PHE A 457 -7.66 21.38 -11.57
CA PHE A 457 -6.28 21.58 -12.00
C PHE A 457 -6.01 23.04 -12.34
N PHE A 458 -4.82 23.51 -11.93
CA PHE A 458 -4.38 24.89 -12.13
C PHE A 458 -2.91 24.92 -12.57
N TYR A 459 -2.52 26.02 -13.19
CA TYR A 459 -1.14 26.33 -13.48
C TYR A 459 -0.83 27.79 -13.13
N SER A 460 0.47 28.10 -12.99
CA SER A 460 0.95 29.46 -12.73
C SER A 460 2.33 29.64 -13.32
N TYR A 461 2.67 30.89 -13.67
CA TYR A 461 4.00 31.28 -14.14
C TYR A 461 4.87 31.86 -13.02
N ASP A 462 4.27 32.34 -11.94
CA ASP A 462 4.93 33.01 -10.81
C ASP A 462 4.76 32.29 -9.47
N GLY A 463 3.87 31.28 -9.40
CA GLY A 463 3.53 30.55 -8.17
C GLY A 463 2.52 31.26 -7.28
N GLU A 464 2.15 32.52 -7.62
CA GLU A 464 1.23 33.34 -6.82
C GLU A 464 -0.16 33.44 -7.50
N GLN A 465 -0.18 33.72 -8.80
CA GLN A 465 -1.41 33.85 -9.59
C GLN A 465 -1.69 32.54 -10.33
N TRP A 466 -2.80 31.90 -9.96
CA TRP A 466 -3.18 30.61 -10.49
C TRP A 466 -4.30 30.72 -11.50
N GLU A 467 -4.04 30.19 -12.70
CA GLU A 467 -5.02 30.09 -13.78
C GLU A 467 -5.64 28.68 -13.80
N PRO A 468 -6.95 28.55 -14.01
CA PRO A 468 -7.58 27.24 -14.11
C PRO A 468 -7.15 26.51 -15.39
N ALA A 469 -6.69 25.28 -15.24
CA ALA A 469 -6.45 24.38 -16.37
C ALA A 469 -7.69 23.52 -16.68
N GLY A 470 -8.54 23.23 -15.70
CA GLY A 470 -9.79 22.53 -15.87
C GLY A 470 -10.26 21.80 -14.61
N VAL A 471 -11.47 21.30 -14.69
CA VAL A 471 -12.09 20.55 -13.57
C VAL A 471 -12.56 19.19 -14.07
N LEU A 472 -12.22 18.16 -13.34
CA LEU A 472 -12.70 16.80 -13.54
C LEU A 472 -13.69 16.48 -12.42
N GLU A 473 -14.95 16.46 -12.76
CA GLU A 473 -15.99 16.05 -11.84
C GLU A 473 -16.15 14.53 -11.85
N ASN A 474 -16.59 13.97 -10.74
CA ASN A 474 -16.97 12.56 -10.62
C ASN A 474 -15.86 11.57 -11.05
N CYS A 475 -14.64 11.73 -10.48
CA CYS A 475 -13.48 10.89 -10.76
C CYS A 475 -13.57 9.48 -10.18
N ILE A 476 -14.74 8.82 -10.29
CA ILE A 476 -14.98 7.45 -9.80
C ILE A 476 -14.09 6.41 -10.50
N TYR A 477 -13.65 6.68 -11.72
CA TYR A 477 -12.79 5.79 -12.50
C TYR A 477 -11.38 5.64 -11.92
N LEU A 478 -11.04 6.40 -10.88
CA LEU A 478 -9.76 6.29 -10.14
C LEU A 478 -9.84 5.35 -8.93
N CYS A 479 -10.78 4.44 -8.89
CA CYS A 479 -10.88 3.43 -7.83
C CYS A 479 -11.55 2.13 -8.31
N ASP A 480 -11.47 1.09 -7.47
CA ASP A 480 -11.98 -0.25 -7.76
C ASP A 480 -13.49 -0.26 -8.08
N GLU A 481 -14.28 0.50 -7.31
CA GLU A 481 -15.74 0.51 -7.45
C GLU A 481 -16.21 1.24 -8.72
N GLY A 482 -15.37 2.11 -9.27
CA GLY A 482 -15.70 2.92 -10.46
C GLY A 482 -15.23 2.32 -11.79
N VAL A 483 -14.59 1.15 -11.76
CA VAL A 483 -14.12 0.43 -12.94
C VAL A 483 -14.75 -0.96 -13.03
N PRO A 484 -14.85 -1.56 -14.25
CA PRO A 484 -15.28 -2.95 -14.40
C PRO A 484 -14.40 -3.93 -13.63
N ASP A 485 -14.95 -5.09 -13.26
CA ASP A 485 -14.28 -6.09 -12.39
C ASP A 485 -12.92 -6.55 -12.94
N ASP A 486 -12.77 -6.68 -14.24
CA ASP A 486 -11.51 -7.05 -14.90
C ASP A 486 -10.43 -5.94 -14.83
N ARG A 487 -10.80 -4.77 -14.36
CA ARG A 487 -9.93 -3.58 -14.24
C ARG A 487 -9.69 -3.12 -12.81
N LYS A 488 -10.31 -3.75 -11.84
CA LYS A 488 -10.00 -3.55 -10.44
C LYS A 488 -8.53 -3.86 -10.18
N ARG A 489 -7.85 -2.98 -9.47
CA ARG A 489 -6.41 -3.11 -9.18
C ARG A 489 -6.13 -3.37 -7.71
N HIS A 490 -7.15 -3.24 -6.86
CA HIS A 490 -7.04 -3.37 -5.42
C HIS A 490 -6.02 -2.40 -4.80
N THR A 491 -5.67 -1.35 -5.55
CA THR A 491 -4.81 -0.25 -5.14
C THR A 491 -5.63 1.00 -4.86
N GLY A 492 -4.99 2.08 -4.43
CA GLY A 492 -5.55 3.42 -4.35
C GLY A 492 -5.03 4.31 -5.47
N THR A 493 -5.58 5.51 -5.57
CA THR A 493 -5.00 6.58 -6.38
C THR A 493 -3.76 7.13 -5.68
N LEU A 494 -2.73 7.41 -6.47
CA LEU A 494 -1.51 8.06 -6.04
C LEU A 494 -1.34 9.36 -6.82
N VAL A 495 -0.76 10.38 -6.19
CA VAL A 495 -0.46 11.66 -6.82
C VAL A 495 1.05 11.82 -6.97
N GLY A 496 1.52 12.39 -8.07
CA GLY A 496 2.95 12.58 -8.26
C GLY A 496 3.33 13.22 -9.58
N ILE A 497 4.57 13.02 -9.96
CA ILE A 497 5.25 13.68 -11.08
C ILE A 497 5.81 12.65 -12.05
N TYR A 498 5.97 13.04 -13.30
CA TYR A 498 6.46 12.13 -14.32
C TYR A 498 7.13 12.87 -15.49
N ALA A 499 7.95 12.15 -16.25
CA ALA A 499 8.52 12.59 -17.51
C ALA A 499 8.64 11.43 -18.49
N ASN A 500 8.15 11.61 -19.73
CA ASN A 500 8.30 10.64 -20.81
C ASN A 500 8.41 11.34 -22.18
N ASN A 501 8.73 10.57 -23.22
CA ASN A 501 8.93 11.09 -24.58
C ASN A 501 7.95 10.49 -25.61
N GLY A 502 6.92 9.75 -25.16
CA GLY A 502 5.93 9.17 -26.06
C GLY A 502 6.49 8.20 -27.11
N GLY A 503 7.72 7.71 -26.95
CA GLY A 503 8.40 6.84 -27.93
C GLY A 503 9.15 7.57 -29.04
N CYS A 504 9.35 8.89 -28.96
CA CYS A 504 10.10 9.65 -29.96
C CYS A 504 11.64 9.48 -29.84
N GLY A 505 12.11 8.72 -28.85
CA GLY A 505 13.53 8.40 -28.62
C GLY A 505 14.38 9.57 -28.12
N SER A 506 13.77 10.68 -27.70
CA SER A 506 14.50 11.80 -27.11
C SER A 506 14.81 11.55 -25.63
N ARG A 507 15.87 12.18 -25.13
CA ARG A 507 16.23 12.16 -23.72
C ARG A 507 16.56 13.58 -23.26
N ILE A 508 15.55 14.28 -22.74
CA ILE A 508 15.68 15.64 -22.23
C ILE A 508 15.31 15.68 -20.73
N PRO A 509 15.88 16.59 -19.94
CA PRO A 509 15.60 16.68 -18.51
C PRO A 509 14.28 17.40 -18.26
N ALA A 510 13.53 16.91 -17.30
CA ALA A 510 12.47 17.62 -16.59
C ALA A 510 12.93 17.77 -15.13
N ASP A 511 13.15 18.98 -14.70
CA ASP A 511 13.68 19.31 -13.38
C ASP A 511 12.55 19.82 -12.48
N PHE A 512 12.23 19.07 -11.46
CA PHE A 512 11.21 19.43 -10.47
C PHE A 512 11.88 20.09 -9.28
N ASP A 513 11.47 21.33 -8.96
CA ASP A 513 12.05 22.17 -7.92
C ASP A 513 11.62 21.69 -6.52
N TYR A 514 10.35 21.34 -6.39
CA TYR A 514 9.77 20.79 -5.18
C TYR A 514 8.48 20.01 -5.49
N PHE A 515 8.00 19.28 -4.52
CA PHE A 515 6.64 18.73 -4.50
C PHE A 515 6.03 18.96 -3.12
N GLU A 516 4.82 19.50 -3.08
CA GLU A 516 4.11 19.80 -1.84
C GLU A 516 2.72 19.14 -1.85
N TYR A 517 2.32 18.65 -0.68
CA TYR A 517 1.03 17.99 -0.45
C TYR A 517 0.46 18.49 0.88
N GLU A 518 -0.65 19.18 0.81
CA GLU A 518 -1.34 19.79 1.94
C GLU A 518 -2.76 19.21 2.06
N ASP A 519 -3.19 18.82 3.26
CA ASP A 519 -4.51 18.26 3.58
C ASP A 519 -5.16 18.93 4.79
#